data_27ffdd5aa1db2473ae6f46808905881f
#
_entry.id   27ffdd5aa1db2473ae6f46808905881f
#
_cell.length_a   1.000
_cell.length_b   1.000
_cell.length_c   1.000
_cell.angle_alpha   90.00
_cell.angle_beta   90.00
_cell.angle_gamma   90.00
#
_symmetry.space_group_name_H-M   'P 1'
#
loop_
_entity.id
_entity.type
_entity.pdbx_description
1 polymer ?
#
loop_
_entity_poly.entity_id
_entity_poly.type
_entity_poly.pdbx_seq_one_letter_code
_entity_poly.pdbx_strand_id
1 'polypeptide(L)'
;MLTAIICLTFFTTINSYGQTDGSKKPAQSLLYKTGNPADWPKDQDAVISAKKNHKILLENDSVRVLEVTVLPGEKEAVHHHQYPSVLYIMEAGDFIDRDGEGNVIFDTRKLPSPLKFPLTMWKSPEAPHSVENLSKTITMRLIRVEIKK
;
A
#
# COMPACT_ATOMS: atom_id res chain seq x y z
N MET A 1 36.46 -69.75 -14.04
CA MET A 1 35.94 -68.76 -13.08
C MET A 1 35.88 -67.40 -13.80
N LEU A 2 34.70 -66.97 -14.18
CA LEU A 2 34.54 -65.77 -14.96
C LEU A 2 33.79 -64.79 -14.04
N THR A 3 34.45 -63.71 -13.61
CA THR A 3 33.90 -62.69 -12.72
C THR A 3 33.27 -61.64 -13.59
N ALA A 4 31.94 -61.54 -13.54
CA ALA A 4 31.14 -60.48 -14.21
C ALA A 4 31.19 -59.20 -13.41
N ILE A 5 31.73 -58.13 -14.00
CA ILE A 5 31.66 -56.77 -13.46
C ILE A 5 30.36 -56.14 -13.92
N ILE A 6 29.44 -55.87 -12.95
CA ILE A 6 28.21 -55.12 -13.20
C ILE A 6 28.55 -53.63 -13.10
N CYS A 7 28.49 -52.94 -14.23
CA CYS A 7 28.66 -51.51 -14.31
C CYS A 7 27.31 -50.84 -14.02
N LEU A 8 27.15 -50.21 -12.82
CA LEU A 8 25.96 -49.52 -12.42
C LEU A 8 26.03 -48.08 -12.93
N THR A 9 25.30 -47.77 -14.01
CA THR A 9 25.19 -46.42 -14.53
C THR A 9 24.15 -45.65 -13.74
N PHE A 10 24.57 -44.67 -12.94
CA PHE A 10 23.72 -43.69 -12.31
C PHE A 10 23.19 -42.70 -13.35
N PHE A 11 21.92 -42.78 -13.68
CA PHE A 11 21.23 -41.72 -14.40
C PHE A 11 20.92 -40.59 -13.42
N THR A 12 21.66 -39.49 -13.46
CA THR A 12 21.31 -38.25 -12.81
C THR A 12 20.24 -37.53 -13.63
N THR A 13 19.02 -37.56 -13.18
CA THR A 13 17.94 -36.69 -13.72
C THR A 13 18.22 -35.26 -13.36
N ILE A 14 18.63 -34.45 -14.32
CA ILE A 14 18.73 -33.00 -14.16
C ILE A 14 17.30 -32.46 -14.19
N ASN A 15 16.75 -32.10 -13.01
CA ASN A 15 15.55 -31.30 -12.93
C ASN A 15 15.87 -29.90 -13.46
N SER A 16 15.49 -29.61 -14.69
CA SER A 16 15.49 -28.25 -15.21
C SER A 16 14.39 -27.49 -14.50
N TYR A 17 14.76 -26.69 -13.52
CA TYR A 17 13.86 -25.64 -12.99
C TYR A 17 13.59 -24.68 -14.13
N GLY A 18 12.35 -24.70 -14.63
CA GLY A 18 11.89 -23.75 -15.64
C GLY A 18 12.12 -22.33 -15.14
N GLN A 19 12.96 -21.60 -15.84
CA GLN A 19 13.03 -20.14 -15.69
C GLN A 19 11.66 -19.58 -16.01
N THR A 20 11.00 -19.02 -15.01
CA THR A 20 9.80 -18.22 -15.24
C THR A 20 10.21 -17.00 -16.06
N ASP A 21 9.65 -16.87 -17.23
CA ASP A 21 9.82 -15.73 -18.12
C ASP A 21 9.50 -14.42 -17.35
N GLY A 22 10.57 -13.68 -17.02
CA GLY A 22 10.50 -12.40 -16.32
C GLY A 22 9.97 -11.22 -17.15
N SER A 23 9.36 -11.47 -18.31
CA SER A 23 8.96 -10.44 -19.27
C SER A 23 7.52 -9.95 -19.10
N LYS A 24 6.75 -10.46 -18.12
CA LYS A 24 5.42 -9.86 -17.85
C LYS A 24 5.62 -8.48 -17.23
N LYS A 25 5.31 -7.44 -18.02
CA LYS A 25 5.16 -6.08 -17.49
C LYS A 25 4.30 -6.14 -16.22
N PRO A 26 4.74 -5.51 -15.11
CA PRO A 26 3.90 -5.43 -13.91
C PRO A 26 2.53 -4.84 -14.30
N ALA A 27 1.49 -5.32 -13.66
CA ALA A 27 0.16 -4.74 -13.83
C ALA A 27 0.22 -3.23 -13.53
N GLN A 28 -0.66 -2.43 -14.15
CA GLN A 28 -0.69 -0.96 -14.01
C GLN A 28 -0.61 -0.51 -12.54
N SER A 29 -1.31 -1.21 -11.63
CA SER A 29 -1.26 -0.99 -10.18
C SER A 29 0.14 -1.12 -9.56
N LEU A 30 1.01 -1.97 -10.12
CA LEU A 30 2.39 -2.11 -9.67
C LEU A 30 3.27 -0.97 -10.18
N LEU A 31 2.98 -0.40 -11.34
CA LEU A 31 3.69 0.77 -11.86
C LEU A 31 3.49 1.98 -10.94
N TYR A 32 2.29 2.21 -10.43
CA TYR A 32 2.03 3.24 -9.44
C TYR A 32 2.77 3.01 -8.12
N LYS A 33 2.95 1.76 -7.69
CA LYS A 33 3.68 1.44 -6.47
C LYS A 33 5.19 1.58 -6.60
N THR A 34 5.71 1.39 -7.81
CA THR A 34 7.15 1.46 -8.11
C THR A 34 7.55 2.71 -8.87
N GLY A 35 6.57 3.51 -9.30
CA GLY A 35 6.80 4.76 -10.03
C GLY A 35 7.46 5.83 -9.17
N ASN A 36 8.11 6.78 -9.83
CA ASN A 36 8.64 7.95 -9.16
C ASN A 36 7.47 8.84 -8.69
N PRO A 37 7.35 9.14 -7.38
CA PRO A 37 6.28 9.99 -6.86
C PRO A 37 6.17 11.36 -7.54
N ALA A 38 7.27 11.89 -8.07
CA ALA A 38 7.27 13.17 -8.79
C ALA A 38 6.49 13.12 -10.11
N ASP A 39 6.26 11.93 -10.66
CA ASP A 39 5.56 11.72 -11.94
C ASP A 39 4.06 11.46 -11.74
N TRP A 40 3.57 11.37 -10.49
CA TRP A 40 2.16 11.15 -10.22
C TRP A 40 1.32 12.39 -10.56
N PRO A 41 0.04 12.20 -10.95
CA PRO A 41 -0.83 13.31 -11.33
C PRO A 41 -0.99 14.32 -10.19
N LYS A 42 -0.55 15.57 -10.41
CA LYS A 42 -0.58 16.62 -9.37
C LYS A 42 -1.98 16.94 -8.86
N ASP A 43 -2.99 16.77 -9.69
CA ASP A 43 -4.40 16.95 -9.36
C ASP A 43 -4.95 15.82 -8.48
N GLN A 44 -4.21 14.72 -8.33
CA GLN A 44 -4.50 13.64 -7.40
C GLN A 44 -3.75 13.74 -6.06
N ASP A 45 -3.00 14.83 -5.79
CA ASP A 45 -2.50 15.06 -4.42
C ASP A 45 -3.67 15.08 -3.43
N ALA A 46 -3.49 14.46 -2.27
CA ALA A 46 -4.52 14.28 -1.25
C ALA A 46 -5.24 15.59 -0.86
N VAL A 47 -4.50 16.70 -0.79
CA VAL A 47 -5.06 18.01 -0.44
C VAL A 47 -5.82 18.69 -1.60
N ILE A 48 -5.79 18.09 -2.79
CA ILE A 48 -6.53 18.54 -3.97
C ILE A 48 -7.73 17.63 -4.22
N SER A 49 -7.49 16.35 -4.51
CA SER A 49 -8.57 15.43 -4.91
C SER A 49 -9.40 14.94 -3.74
N ALA A 50 -8.77 14.70 -2.59
CA ALA A 50 -9.43 14.24 -1.36
C ALA A 50 -9.50 15.34 -0.26
N LYS A 51 -9.57 16.60 -0.66
CA LYS A 51 -9.57 17.76 0.26
C LYS A 51 -10.68 17.74 1.31
N LYS A 52 -11.77 17.02 1.07
CA LYS A 52 -12.84 16.83 2.04
C LYS A 52 -12.35 16.08 3.28
N ASN A 53 -11.43 15.14 3.07
CA ASN A 53 -10.91 14.25 4.10
C ASN A 53 -9.56 14.72 4.65
N HIS A 54 -8.79 15.51 3.88
CA HIS A 54 -7.42 15.92 4.20
C HIS A 54 -7.33 17.43 4.45
N LYS A 55 -7.33 17.81 5.72
CA LYS A 55 -7.20 19.21 6.15
C LYS A 55 -5.75 19.52 6.50
N ILE A 56 -5.16 20.52 5.85
CA ILE A 56 -3.83 21.02 6.20
C ILE A 56 -3.91 21.73 7.55
N LEU A 57 -3.14 21.26 8.53
CA LEU A 57 -2.96 21.88 9.83
C LEU A 57 -1.73 22.78 9.86
N LEU A 58 -0.66 22.36 9.18
CA LEU A 58 0.59 23.11 9.03
C LEU A 58 1.26 22.70 7.74
N GLU A 59 1.88 23.66 7.06
CA GLU A 59 2.71 23.39 5.90
C GLU A 59 3.88 24.39 5.81
N ASN A 60 5.07 23.87 5.54
CA ASN A 60 6.27 24.65 5.25
C ASN A 60 7.17 23.86 4.29
N ASP A 61 8.42 24.32 4.08
CA ASP A 61 9.35 23.68 3.15
C ASP A 61 9.84 22.29 3.60
N SER A 62 9.65 21.94 4.86
CA SER A 62 10.15 20.69 5.46
C SER A 62 9.08 19.65 5.69
N VAL A 63 7.87 20.07 6.05
CA VAL A 63 6.77 19.17 6.42
C VAL A 63 5.43 19.69 5.96
N ARG A 64 4.48 18.77 5.76
CA ARG A 64 3.05 19.04 5.67
C ARG A 64 2.34 18.15 6.70
N VAL A 65 1.58 18.77 7.60
CA VAL A 65 0.80 18.08 8.62
C VAL A 65 -0.67 18.12 8.23
N LEU A 66 -1.26 16.96 8.12
CA LEU A 66 -2.66 16.78 7.73
C LEU A 66 -3.46 16.17 8.90
N GLU A 67 -4.63 16.70 9.15
CA GLU A 67 -5.70 15.97 9.83
C GLU A 67 -6.49 15.23 8.77
N VAL A 68 -6.59 13.90 8.93
CA VAL A 68 -7.37 13.05 8.03
C VAL A 68 -8.58 12.51 8.77
N THR A 69 -9.75 12.65 8.15
CA THR A 69 -11.03 12.20 8.72
C THR A 69 -11.85 11.49 7.64
N VAL A 70 -12.25 10.25 7.92
CA VAL A 70 -13.14 9.47 7.04
C VAL A 70 -14.34 9.01 7.86
N LEU A 71 -15.52 9.55 7.53
CA LEU A 71 -16.76 9.28 8.25
C LEU A 71 -17.21 7.82 8.09
N PRO A 72 -18.10 7.33 8.98
CA PRO A 72 -18.68 5.99 8.85
C PRO A 72 -19.31 5.76 7.48
N GLY A 73 -18.92 4.69 6.79
CA GLY A 73 -19.40 4.35 5.45
C GLY A 73 -18.86 5.23 4.31
N GLU A 74 -17.99 6.18 4.62
CA GLU A 74 -17.40 7.05 3.61
C GLU A 74 -16.25 6.37 2.88
N LYS A 75 -16.14 6.65 1.58
CA LYS A 75 -15.00 6.33 0.73
C LYS A 75 -14.37 7.64 0.26
N GLU A 76 -13.06 7.76 0.39
CA GLU A 76 -12.30 8.90 -0.10
C GLU A 76 -12.23 8.91 -1.63
N ALA A 77 -12.05 10.09 -2.22
CA ALA A 77 -11.63 10.21 -3.61
C ALA A 77 -10.24 9.58 -3.80
N VAL A 78 -9.96 9.07 -5.00
CA VAL A 78 -8.62 8.57 -5.33
C VAL A 78 -7.61 9.72 -5.20
N HIS A 79 -6.56 9.48 -4.43
CA HIS A 79 -5.51 10.45 -4.15
C HIS A 79 -4.17 9.75 -3.90
N HIS A 80 -3.09 10.51 -3.92
CA HIS A 80 -1.76 10.03 -3.57
C HIS A 80 -1.11 10.91 -2.50
N HIS A 81 -0.07 10.35 -1.85
CA HIS A 81 0.82 11.07 -0.95
C HIS A 81 2.25 11.00 -1.49
N GLN A 82 2.71 12.09 -2.10
CA GLN A 82 4.01 12.15 -2.74
C GLN A 82 5.18 11.99 -1.78
N TYR A 83 4.99 12.32 -0.51
CA TYR A 83 6.04 12.33 0.49
C TYR A 83 5.96 11.15 1.46
N PRO A 84 7.10 10.62 1.93
CA PRO A 84 7.09 9.69 3.05
C PRO A 84 6.49 10.37 4.28
N SER A 85 5.87 9.58 5.16
CA SER A 85 5.10 10.15 6.27
C SER A 85 5.08 9.27 7.51
N VAL A 86 4.89 9.94 8.65
CA VAL A 86 4.48 9.32 9.90
C VAL A 86 2.97 9.51 10.05
N LEU A 87 2.26 8.41 10.33
CA LEU A 87 0.84 8.42 10.68
C LEU A 87 0.68 8.18 12.16
N TYR A 88 -0.14 9.00 12.81
CA TYR A 88 -0.65 8.75 14.15
C TYR A 88 -2.17 8.56 14.05
N ILE A 89 -2.59 7.29 14.00
CA ILE A 89 -4.01 6.92 13.87
C ILE A 89 -4.59 6.89 15.28
N MET A 90 -5.48 7.83 15.56
CA MET A 90 -6.12 7.96 16.87
C MET A 90 -7.21 6.93 17.06
N GLU A 91 -8.02 6.72 16.02
CA GLU A 91 -9.16 5.82 16.01
C GLU A 91 -9.49 5.38 14.59
N ALA A 92 -9.89 4.13 14.43
CA ALA A 92 -10.52 3.62 13.21
C ALA A 92 -11.37 2.37 13.54
N GLY A 93 -12.42 2.16 12.75
CA GLY A 93 -13.09 0.87 12.64
C GLY A 93 -12.46 0.01 11.55
N ASP A 94 -13.21 -0.98 11.05
CA ASP A 94 -12.77 -1.71 9.87
C ASP A 94 -12.73 -0.81 8.64
N PHE A 95 -11.70 -0.98 7.82
CA PHE A 95 -11.52 -0.24 6.58
C PHE A 95 -10.85 -1.08 5.50
N ILE A 96 -11.02 -0.64 4.26
CA ILE A 96 -10.36 -1.18 3.07
C ILE A 96 -9.55 -0.06 2.44
N ASP A 97 -8.33 -0.39 2.00
CA ASP A 97 -7.55 0.45 1.11
C ASP A 97 -7.55 -0.15 -0.29
N ARG A 98 -7.78 0.68 -1.31
CA ARG A 98 -7.84 0.30 -2.71
C ARG A 98 -6.80 1.08 -3.50
N ASP A 99 -6.22 0.45 -4.51
CA ASP A 99 -5.37 1.15 -5.48
C ASP A 99 -6.18 2.10 -6.38
N GLY A 100 -5.48 2.86 -7.23
CA GLY A 100 -6.11 3.81 -8.15
C GLY A 100 -7.06 3.17 -9.17
N GLU A 101 -7.01 1.85 -9.35
CA GLU A 101 -7.89 1.06 -10.22
C GLU A 101 -9.09 0.48 -9.47
N GLY A 102 -9.13 0.63 -8.13
CA GLY A 102 -10.18 0.14 -7.25
C GLY A 102 -9.99 -1.27 -6.71
N ASN A 103 -8.85 -1.92 -6.99
CA ASN A 103 -8.54 -3.23 -6.43
C ASN A 103 -8.21 -3.10 -4.94
N VAL A 104 -8.68 -4.04 -4.12
CA VAL A 104 -8.37 -4.07 -2.70
C VAL A 104 -6.90 -4.44 -2.50
N ILE A 105 -6.12 -3.54 -1.89
CA ILE A 105 -4.71 -3.73 -1.55
C ILE A 105 -4.49 -4.00 -0.06
N PHE A 106 -5.44 -3.58 0.78
CA PHE A 106 -5.45 -3.86 2.21
C PHE A 106 -6.88 -3.95 2.73
N ASP A 107 -7.15 -4.88 3.65
CA ASP A 107 -8.47 -5.07 4.28
C ASP A 107 -8.25 -5.49 5.74
N THR A 108 -8.64 -4.63 6.69
CA THR A 108 -8.44 -4.88 8.13
C THR A 108 -9.11 -6.15 8.62
N ARG A 109 -10.24 -6.54 8.01
CA ARG A 109 -10.98 -7.75 8.37
C ARG A 109 -10.24 -9.06 8.05
N LYS A 110 -9.18 -8.97 7.20
CA LYS A 110 -8.31 -10.11 6.85
C LYS A 110 -7.08 -10.23 7.74
N LEU A 111 -6.93 -9.33 8.69
CA LEU A 111 -5.83 -9.40 9.65
C LEU A 111 -6.05 -10.53 10.65
N PRO A 112 -4.98 -11.18 11.13
CA PRO A 112 -5.07 -12.26 12.14
C PRO A 112 -5.59 -11.75 13.49
N SER A 113 -5.49 -10.44 13.76
CA SER A 113 -6.07 -9.78 14.93
C SER A 113 -6.44 -8.33 14.57
N PRO A 114 -7.49 -7.77 15.23
CA PRO A 114 -7.85 -6.37 15.03
C PRO A 114 -6.70 -5.42 15.37
N LEU A 115 -6.63 -4.31 14.64
CA LEU A 115 -5.72 -3.23 14.96
C LEU A 115 -6.10 -2.61 16.32
N LYS A 116 -5.07 -2.18 17.07
CA LYS A 116 -5.25 -1.46 18.33
C LYS A 116 -4.86 -0.01 18.15
N PHE A 117 -5.67 0.91 18.63
CA PHE A 117 -5.45 2.34 18.54
C PHE A 117 -5.20 2.95 19.94
N PRO A 118 -4.42 4.04 20.04
CA PRO A 118 -3.75 4.72 18.94
C PRO A 118 -2.61 3.88 18.34
N LEU A 119 -2.37 4.07 17.03
CA LEU A 119 -1.33 3.35 16.30
C LEU A 119 -0.44 4.34 15.56
N THR A 120 0.88 4.17 15.68
CA THR A 120 1.85 4.95 14.91
C THR A 120 2.53 4.06 13.88
N MET A 121 2.65 4.55 12.63
CA MET A 121 3.32 3.82 11.57
C MET A 121 4.06 4.75 10.61
N TRP A 122 5.08 4.22 9.98
CA TRP A 122 5.76 4.84 8.84
C TRP A 122 5.11 4.41 7.54
N LYS A 123 4.96 5.36 6.62
CA LYS A 123 4.56 5.10 5.23
C LYS A 123 5.59 5.69 4.28
N SER A 124 6.04 4.89 3.33
CA SER A 124 6.70 5.38 2.12
C SER A 124 5.71 6.23 1.31
N PRO A 125 6.14 6.99 0.29
CA PRO A 125 5.19 7.61 -0.63
C PRO A 125 4.11 6.62 -1.07
N GLU A 126 2.85 7.05 -1.05
CA GLU A 126 1.70 6.21 -1.38
C GLU A 126 1.13 6.62 -2.73
N ALA A 127 1.21 5.68 -3.69
CA ALA A 127 0.65 5.81 -5.02
C ALA A 127 -0.88 6.05 -4.97
N PRO A 128 -1.50 6.47 -6.07
CA PRO A 128 -2.94 6.70 -6.11
C PRO A 128 -3.73 5.56 -5.48
N HIS A 129 -4.50 5.90 -4.46
CA HIS A 129 -5.30 4.96 -3.67
C HIS A 129 -6.54 5.65 -3.08
N SER A 130 -7.41 4.88 -2.42
CA SER A 130 -8.57 5.41 -1.71
C SER A 130 -8.92 4.52 -0.53
N VAL A 131 -9.13 5.12 0.65
CA VAL A 131 -9.60 4.40 1.83
C VAL A 131 -11.12 4.47 1.92
N GLU A 132 -11.72 3.33 2.28
CA GLU A 132 -13.16 3.20 2.54
C GLU A 132 -13.35 2.76 3.99
N ASN A 133 -13.99 3.60 4.80
CA ASN A 133 -14.34 3.29 6.19
C ASN A 133 -15.59 2.38 6.21
N LEU A 134 -15.42 1.13 6.56
CA LEU A 134 -16.51 0.14 6.62
C LEU A 134 -17.31 0.19 7.92
N SER A 135 -16.83 0.91 8.92
CA SER A 135 -17.57 1.08 10.17
C SER A 135 -18.87 1.85 9.93
N LYS A 136 -19.90 1.50 10.68
CA LYS A 136 -21.17 2.24 10.67
C LYS A 136 -21.23 3.34 11.73
N THR A 137 -20.30 3.33 12.68
CA THR A 137 -20.37 4.22 13.87
C THR A 137 -19.04 4.90 14.21
N ILE A 138 -17.90 4.32 13.80
CA ILE A 138 -16.58 4.83 14.17
C ILE A 138 -16.03 5.68 13.02
N THR A 139 -15.74 6.94 13.29
CA THR A 139 -15.01 7.82 12.38
C THR A 139 -13.52 7.46 12.42
N MET A 140 -12.91 7.21 11.28
CA MET A 140 -11.45 7.11 11.20
C MET A 140 -10.85 8.50 11.35
N ARG A 141 -9.87 8.64 12.25
CA ARG A 141 -9.16 9.90 12.51
C ARG A 141 -7.68 9.65 12.68
N LEU A 142 -6.87 10.41 11.97
CA LEU A 142 -5.43 10.34 12.09
C LEU A 142 -4.77 11.69 11.80
N ILE A 143 -3.57 11.85 12.34
CA ILE A 143 -2.64 12.90 11.93
C ILE A 143 -1.59 12.26 11.02
N ARG A 144 -1.36 12.87 9.87
CA ARG A 144 -0.32 12.50 8.92
C ARG A 144 0.71 13.61 8.84
N VAL A 145 1.96 13.26 9.12
CA VAL A 145 3.10 14.18 8.97
C VAL A 145 3.91 13.74 7.76
N GLU A 146 3.76 14.46 6.65
CA GLU A 146 4.52 14.26 5.44
C GLU A 146 5.85 14.99 5.51
N ILE A 147 6.93 14.31 5.13
CA ILE A 147 8.31 14.81 5.21
C ILE A 147 8.76 15.14 3.79
N LYS A 148 8.96 16.43 3.49
CA LYS A 148 9.24 16.95 2.14
C LYS A 148 10.70 16.87 1.72
N LYS A 149 11.61 16.44 2.62
CA LYS A 149 13.06 16.36 2.37
C LYS A 149 13.56 14.93 2.49
#